data_6b29663b9ec59cb3b4329d6fb41d10e0
#
_entry.id   6b29663b9ec59cb3b4329d6fb41d10e0
#
_cell.length_a   1.000
_cell.length_b   1.000
_cell.length_c   1.000
_cell.angle_alpha   90.00
_cell.angle_beta   90.00
_cell.angle_gamma   90.00
#
_symmetry.space_group_name_H-M   'P 1'
#
loop_
_entity.id
_entity.type
_entity.pdbx_description
1 polymer ?
#
loop_
_entity_poly.entity_id
_entity_poly.type
_entity_poly.pdbx_seq_one_letter_code
_entity_poly.pdbx_strand_id
1 'polypeptide(L)'
;IETRSRRDPELDEDDPGASTAGRTCLGAEQKAWLLDGLASSTARWKLIGNPTDFAAWRNLDPNKRGFGGWDDYAAERDELLRFIADEGIEDVVFLCGETHVWIAAHLMPSDDPDGPAVAFAFTSGSQSADPDLVRDAGGDPYAATQGFVNIGFGSTVLNPHQTYVNLVNFGYSVVQVDECAVTVQFRTV
;
A
#
# COMPACT_ATOMS: atom_id res chain seq x y z
N ILE A 1 4.19 -12.06 -2.97
CA ILE A 1 3.53 -11.91 -4.28
C ILE A 1 4.41 -11.13 -5.24
N GLU A 2 4.13 -11.24 -6.53
CA GLU A 2 4.84 -10.58 -7.62
C GLU A 2 3.85 -9.65 -8.34
N THR A 3 4.23 -8.40 -8.61
CA THR A 3 3.31 -7.35 -9.06
C THR A 3 3.73 -6.70 -10.38
N ARG A 4 4.65 -7.31 -11.14
CA ARG A 4 5.19 -6.69 -12.36
C ARG A 4 5.00 -7.52 -13.63
N SER A 5 5.27 -8.83 -13.57
CA SER A 5 5.32 -9.66 -14.79
C SER A 5 3.95 -10.11 -15.29
N ARG A 6 2.93 -10.06 -14.45
CA ARG A 6 1.57 -10.55 -14.74
C ARG A 6 0.51 -9.47 -14.77
N ARG A 7 0.89 -8.23 -14.45
CA ARG A 7 -0.03 -7.11 -14.39
C ARG A 7 -0.43 -6.62 -15.78
N ASP A 8 -1.64 -6.07 -15.87
CA ASP A 8 -2.04 -5.24 -17.01
C ASP A 8 -1.13 -4.01 -17.11
N PRO A 9 -0.99 -3.41 -18.30
CA PRO A 9 -0.22 -2.16 -18.44
C PRO A 9 -0.65 -1.10 -17.43
N GLU A 10 0.30 -0.35 -16.90
CA GLU A 10 0.03 0.82 -16.07
C GLU A 10 -0.82 1.84 -16.85
N LEU A 11 -1.58 2.61 -16.11
CA LEU A 11 -2.45 3.65 -16.68
C LEU A 11 -1.75 5.01 -16.61
N ASP A 12 -2.10 5.89 -17.51
CA ASP A 12 -1.73 7.29 -17.42
C ASP A 12 -2.38 7.95 -16.18
N GLU A 13 -1.76 8.98 -15.62
CA GLU A 13 -2.16 9.61 -14.35
C GLU A 13 -3.63 10.04 -14.32
N ASP A 14 -4.15 10.48 -15.46
CA ASP A 14 -5.54 10.99 -15.58
C ASP A 14 -6.53 9.92 -16.08
N ASP A 15 -6.12 8.65 -16.21
CA ASP A 15 -6.98 7.58 -16.69
C ASP A 15 -7.88 7.06 -15.57
N PRO A 16 -9.21 7.16 -15.68
CA PRO A 16 -10.13 6.67 -14.67
C PRO A 16 -10.22 5.13 -14.61
N GLY A 17 -9.52 4.43 -15.50
CA GLY A 17 -9.61 2.97 -15.65
C GLY A 17 -9.11 2.16 -14.45
N ALA A 18 -8.42 2.75 -13.48
CA ALA A 18 -7.90 2.05 -12.29
C ALA A 18 -8.97 1.30 -11.49
N SER A 19 -10.19 1.82 -11.47
CA SER A 19 -11.34 1.19 -10.81
C SER A 19 -12.12 0.24 -11.72
N THR A 20 -11.65 -0.01 -12.94
CA THR A 20 -12.32 -0.91 -13.89
C THR A 20 -12.17 -2.35 -13.42
N ALA A 21 -13.30 -3.02 -13.25
CA ALA A 21 -13.32 -4.43 -12.90
C ALA A 21 -12.60 -5.28 -13.95
N GLY A 22 -11.84 -6.26 -13.50
CA GLY A 22 -11.09 -7.17 -14.36
C GLY A 22 -9.66 -6.72 -14.68
N ARG A 23 -9.26 -5.49 -14.38
CA ARG A 23 -7.84 -5.14 -14.38
C ARG A 23 -7.11 -5.88 -13.27
N THR A 24 -5.93 -6.40 -13.58
CA THR A 24 -5.19 -7.23 -12.63
C THR A 24 -3.74 -6.77 -12.44
N CYS A 25 -3.31 -6.75 -11.18
CA CYS A 25 -1.92 -6.61 -10.77
C CYS A 25 -1.24 -7.98 -10.65
N LEU A 26 -1.98 -8.99 -10.17
CA LEU A 26 -1.44 -10.30 -9.85
C LEU A 26 -1.54 -11.30 -11.00
N GLY A 27 -2.45 -11.09 -11.94
CA GLY A 27 -2.87 -12.13 -12.87
C GLY A 27 -3.74 -13.21 -12.21
N ALA A 28 -4.54 -13.91 -13.00
CA ALA A 28 -5.55 -14.83 -12.48
C ALA A 28 -4.96 -15.98 -11.64
N GLU A 29 -3.85 -16.54 -12.07
CA GLU A 29 -3.22 -17.69 -11.38
C GLU A 29 -2.70 -17.31 -9.99
N GLN A 30 -1.95 -16.21 -9.89
CA GLN A 30 -1.40 -15.77 -8.60
C GLN A 30 -2.50 -15.26 -7.66
N LYS A 31 -3.51 -14.56 -8.20
CA LYS A 31 -4.66 -14.15 -7.41
C LYS A 31 -5.38 -15.37 -6.81
N ALA A 32 -5.70 -16.36 -7.62
CA ALA A 32 -6.34 -17.58 -7.13
C ALA A 32 -5.51 -18.30 -6.05
N TRP A 33 -4.20 -18.41 -6.27
CA TRP A 33 -3.27 -18.98 -5.28
C TRP A 33 -3.26 -18.19 -3.97
N LEU A 34 -3.25 -16.84 -4.04
CA LEU A 34 -3.26 -16.00 -2.84
C LEU A 34 -4.56 -16.14 -2.06
N LEU A 35 -5.70 -16.11 -2.73
CA LEU A 35 -7.02 -16.26 -2.10
C LEU A 35 -7.16 -17.63 -1.43
N ASP A 36 -6.78 -18.71 -2.13
CA ASP A 36 -6.80 -20.08 -1.59
C ASP A 36 -5.86 -20.22 -0.38
N GLY A 37 -4.66 -19.65 -0.49
CA GLY A 37 -3.68 -19.62 0.60
C GLY A 37 -4.18 -18.89 1.84
N LEU A 38 -4.84 -17.74 1.67
CA LEU A 38 -5.43 -16.97 2.76
C LEU A 38 -6.59 -17.74 3.42
N ALA A 39 -7.52 -18.28 2.62
CA ALA A 39 -8.68 -19.02 3.12
C ALA A 39 -8.31 -20.32 3.83
N SER A 40 -7.29 -21.02 3.35
CA SER A 40 -6.87 -22.32 3.92
C SER A 40 -5.86 -22.21 5.05
N SER A 41 -5.26 -21.04 5.27
CA SER A 41 -4.21 -20.85 6.27
C SER A 41 -4.74 -20.95 7.69
N THR A 42 -4.17 -21.85 8.48
CA THR A 42 -4.40 -21.96 9.93
C THR A 42 -3.37 -21.20 10.77
N ALA A 43 -2.40 -20.56 10.12
CA ALA A 43 -1.41 -19.74 10.82
C ALA A 43 -2.08 -18.51 11.43
N ARG A 44 -1.63 -18.12 12.64
CA ARG A 44 -2.12 -16.88 13.27
C ARG A 44 -1.85 -15.68 12.35
N TRP A 45 -0.59 -15.44 12.01
CA TRP A 45 -0.20 -14.31 11.18
C TRP A 45 -0.10 -14.70 9.70
N LYS A 46 -0.71 -13.92 8.82
CA LYS A 46 -0.60 -14.04 7.36
C LYS A 46 0.26 -12.87 6.86
N LEU A 47 1.55 -13.10 6.70
CA LEU A 47 2.50 -12.08 6.23
C LEU A 47 2.64 -12.16 4.72
N ILE A 48 2.26 -11.10 4.02
CA ILE A 48 2.30 -11.02 2.57
C ILE A 48 3.44 -10.09 2.15
N GLY A 49 4.52 -10.66 1.63
CA GLY A 49 5.57 -9.87 0.96
C GLY A 49 5.01 -9.30 -0.34
N ASN A 50 4.95 -7.98 -0.43
CA ASN A 50 4.41 -7.25 -1.56
C ASN A 50 5.43 -6.18 -1.99
N PRO A 51 5.97 -6.24 -3.22
CA PRO A 51 7.08 -5.35 -3.60
C PRO A 51 6.69 -3.88 -3.77
N THR A 52 5.39 -3.59 -3.97
CA THR A 52 4.89 -2.21 -4.15
C THR A 52 4.07 -1.76 -2.96
N ASP A 53 3.78 -0.46 -2.85
CA ASP A 53 2.85 0.01 -1.82
C ASP A 53 1.43 -0.52 -2.08
N PHE A 54 0.79 -1.03 -1.01
CA PHE A 54 -0.56 -1.58 -1.08
C PHE A 54 -1.63 -0.60 -0.59
N ALA A 55 -1.25 0.34 0.27
CA ALA A 55 -2.17 1.33 0.80
C ALA A 55 -2.67 2.28 -0.29
N ALA A 56 -3.95 2.64 -0.24
CA ALA A 56 -4.49 3.63 -1.16
C ALA A 56 -3.89 5.02 -0.92
N TRP A 57 -3.62 5.73 -2.00
CA TRP A 57 -3.22 7.12 -1.97
C TRP A 57 -4.32 7.98 -2.60
N ARG A 58 -5.05 8.72 -1.76
CA ARG A 58 -6.09 9.62 -2.24
C ARG A 58 -5.46 10.95 -2.62
N ASN A 59 -5.84 11.47 -3.78
CA ASN A 59 -5.44 12.77 -4.28
C ASN A 59 -6.47 13.84 -3.90
N LEU A 60 -6.05 15.10 -3.73
CA LEU A 60 -6.95 16.25 -3.55
C LEU A 60 -7.86 16.45 -4.78
N ASP A 61 -7.34 16.20 -5.97
CA ASP A 61 -8.15 16.14 -7.18
C ASP A 61 -8.78 14.75 -7.28
N PRO A 62 -10.11 14.62 -7.13
CA PRO A 62 -10.78 13.31 -7.18
C PRO A 62 -10.76 12.66 -8.57
N ASN A 63 -10.37 13.41 -9.61
CA ASN A 63 -10.22 12.88 -10.96
C ASN A 63 -8.82 12.30 -11.20
N LYS A 64 -7.88 12.54 -10.29
CA LYS A 64 -6.55 11.98 -10.33
C LYS A 64 -6.46 10.77 -9.43
N ARG A 65 -5.87 9.70 -9.95
CA ARG A 65 -5.53 8.54 -9.13
C ARG A 65 -4.39 8.87 -8.17
N GLY A 66 -4.11 7.94 -7.26
CA GLY A 66 -3.02 8.06 -6.32
C GLY A 66 -1.63 7.92 -6.97
N PHE A 67 -0.70 7.32 -6.25
CA PHE A 67 0.72 7.35 -6.57
C PHE A 67 1.20 6.22 -7.52
N GLY A 68 0.31 5.50 -8.18
CA GLY A 68 0.66 4.32 -8.98
C GLY A 68 0.67 3.03 -8.14
N GLY A 69 1.42 2.00 -8.57
CA GLY A 69 1.41 0.71 -7.89
C GLY A 69 0.00 0.10 -7.86
N TRP A 70 -0.50 -0.23 -6.67
CA TRP A 70 -1.84 -0.79 -6.52
C TRP A 70 -2.98 0.20 -6.79
N ASP A 71 -2.71 1.48 -6.86
CA ASP A 71 -3.73 2.46 -7.26
C ASP A 71 -4.13 2.33 -8.73
N ASP A 72 -3.29 1.72 -9.57
CA ASP A 72 -3.64 1.36 -10.96
C ASP A 72 -4.57 0.16 -11.06
N TYR A 73 -4.71 -0.58 -9.97
CA TYR A 73 -5.48 -1.82 -9.86
C TYR A 73 -6.42 -1.76 -8.64
N ALA A 74 -7.00 -0.59 -8.40
CA ALA A 74 -7.82 -0.31 -7.22
C ALA A 74 -9.00 -1.29 -7.07
N ALA A 75 -9.60 -1.73 -8.19
CA ALA A 75 -10.67 -2.73 -8.16
C ALA A 75 -10.18 -4.09 -7.65
N GLU A 76 -9.02 -4.56 -8.07
CA GLU A 76 -8.46 -5.83 -7.58
C GLU A 76 -7.98 -5.73 -6.12
N ARG A 77 -7.38 -4.59 -5.72
CA ARG A 77 -7.06 -4.33 -4.31
C ARG A 77 -8.30 -4.42 -3.43
N ASP A 78 -9.38 -3.78 -3.85
CA ASP A 78 -10.64 -3.79 -3.14
C ASP A 78 -11.27 -5.20 -3.07
N GLU A 79 -11.21 -5.96 -4.15
CA GLU A 79 -11.62 -7.36 -4.19
C GLU A 79 -10.87 -8.22 -3.14
N LEU A 80 -9.54 -8.03 -3.03
CA LEU A 80 -8.74 -8.73 -2.02
C LEU A 80 -9.13 -8.35 -0.59
N LEU A 81 -9.34 -7.05 -0.32
CA LEU A 81 -9.73 -6.58 1.01
C LEU A 81 -11.13 -7.05 1.39
N ARG A 82 -12.08 -7.05 0.43
CA ARG A 82 -13.42 -7.62 0.65
C ARG A 82 -13.35 -9.12 0.93
N PHE A 83 -12.56 -9.87 0.17
CA PHE A 83 -12.38 -11.29 0.42
C PHE A 83 -11.87 -11.57 1.84
N ILE A 84 -10.87 -10.79 2.32
CA ILE A 84 -10.35 -10.91 3.68
C ILE A 84 -11.48 -10.64 4.71
N ALA A 85 -12.28 -9.61 4.48
CA ALA A 85 -13.39 -9.24 5.35
C ALA A 85 -14.51 -10.30 5.36
N ASP A 86 -14.96 -10.73 4.18
CA ASP A 86 -16.10 -11.63 4.00
C ASP A 86 -15.81 -13.04 4.53
N GLU A 87 -14.59 -13.53 4.35
CA GLU A 87 -14.13 -14.81 4.87
C GLU A 87 -13.71 -14.75 6.37
N GLY A 88 -13.76 -13.57 6.98
CA GLY A 88 -13.37 -13.37 8.38
C GLY A 88 -11.91 -13.71 8.64
N ILE A 89 -11.03 -13.46 7.67
CA ILE A 89 -9.60 -13.74 7.78
C ILE A 89 -8.93 -12.67 8.63
N GLU A 90 -8.39 -13.06 9.77
CA GLU A 90 -7.76 -12.15 10.72
C GLU A 90 -6.22 -12.13 10.55
N ASP A 91 -5.58 -11.12 11.14
CA ASP A 91 -4.12 -11.03 11.33
C ASP A 91 -3.34 -11.03 9.98
N VAL A 92 -3.85 -10.29 8.99
CA VAL A 92 -3.21 -10.13 7.66
C VAL A 92 -2.35 -8.86 7.65
N VAL A 93 -1.08 -9.01 7.26
CA VAL A 93 -0.09 -7.92 7.19
C VAL A 93 0.62 -7.94 5.84
N PHE A 94 0.56 -6.83 5.13
CA PHE A 94 1.32 -6.58 3.91
C PHE A 94 2.64 -5.88 4.26
N LEU A 95 3.75 -6.47 3.82
CA LEU A 95 5.09 -5.91 3.95
C LEU A 95 5.53 -5.39 2.58
N CYS A 96 5.60 -4.08 2.45
CA CYS A 96 5.70 -3.35 1.19
C CYS A 96 7.01 -2.59 1.05
N GLY A 97 7.28 -2.11 -0.18
CA GLY A 97 8.44 -1.29 -0.52
C GLY A 97 8.21 -0.42 -1.75
N GLU A 98 9.27 -0.14 -2.51
CA GLU A 98 9.36 0.58 -3.80
C GLU A 98 9.16 2.09 -3.76
N THR A 99 8.19 2.61 -3.05
CA THR A 99 7.85 4.05 -3.05
C THR A 99 8.89 4.95 -2.41
N HIS A 100 9.95 4.37 -1.85
CA HIS A 100 11.04 5.07 -1.15
C HIS A 100 10.58 5.95 0.02
N VAL A 101 9.38 5.71 0.53
CA VAL A 101 8.80 6.40 1.68
C VAL A 101 8.33 5.38 2.73
N TRP A 102 8.16 5.85 3.95
CA TRP A 102 7.71 5.03 5.06
C TRP A 102 6.23 5.23 5.30
N ILE A 103 5.48 4.15 5.33
CA ILE A 103 4.05 4.20 5.57
C ILE A 103 3.66 3.08 6.53
N ALA A 104 2.82 3.41 7.50
CA ALA A 104 2.00 2.44 8.19
C ALA A 104 0.53 2.78 7.96
N ALA A 105 -0.23 1.82 7.49
CA ALA A 105 -1.62 2.04 7.11
C ALA A 105 -2.54 0.92 7.60
N HIS A 106 -3.75 1.32 7.94
CA HIS A 106 -4.90 0.43 8.08
C HIS A 106 -5.52 0.20 6.70
N LEU A 107 -5.94 -1.02 6.42
CA LEU A 107 -6.55 -1.38 5.15
C LEU A 107 -8.01 -1.76 5.37
N MET A 108 -8.91 -1.07 4.67
CA MET A 108 -10.35 -1.31 4.68
C MET A 108 -10.86 -1.43 3.24
N PRO A 109 -11.94 -2.18 2.99
CA PRO A 109 -12.64 -2.15 1.70
C PRO A 109 -13.09 -0.73 1.35
N SER A 110 -13.17 -0.40 0.07
CA SER A 110 -13.48 0.96 -0.39
C SER A 110 -14.92 1.41 -0.10
N ASP A 111 -15.84 0.47 0.06
CA ASP A 111 -17.22 0.72 0.41
C ASP A 111 -17.47 0.90 1.91
N ASP A 112 -16.46 0.60 2.74
CA ASP A 112 -16.49 0.85 4.18
C ASP A 112 -15.17 1.53 4.64
N PRO A 113 -14.89 2.75 4.17
CA PRO A 113 -13.62 3.43 4.46
C PRO A 113 -13.48 3.88 5.92
N ASP A 114 -14.56 3.90 6.67
CA ASP A 114 -14.60 4.25 8.11
C ASP A 114 -14.79 2.99 8.98
N GLY A 115 -14.84 1.82 8.36
CA GLY A 115 -15.00 0.53 9.02
C GLY A 115 -13.74 0.05 9.74
N PRO A 116 -13.83 -1.11 10.37
CA PRO A 116 -12.65 -1.72 10.99
C PRO A 116 -11.61 -2.12 9.94
N ALA A 117 -10.33 -1.97 10.29
CA ALA A 117 -9.26 -2.48 9.46
C ALA A 117 -9.35 -4.01 9.33
N VAL A 118 -9.30 -4.51 8.09
CA VAL A 118 -9.28 -5.95 7.80
C VAL A 118 -7.85 -6.47 7.58
N ALA A 119 -6.91 -5.57 7.32
CA ALA A 119 -5.48 -5.86 7.21
C ALA A 119 -4.66 -4.62 7.53
N PHE A 120 -3.33 -4.79 7.58
CA PHE A 120 -2.38 -3.70 7.80
C PHE A 120 -1.31 -3.72 6.71
N ALA A 121 -0.81 -2.54 6.31
CA ALA A 121 0.32 -2.41 5.41
C ALA A 121 1.45 -1.60 6.06
N PHE A 122 2.67 -2.07 5.85
CA PHE A 122 3.88 -1.38 6.25
C PHE A 122 4.80 -1.27 5.04
N THR A 123 5.00 -0.05 4.55
CA THR A 123 5.90 0.24 3.44
C THR A 123 7.22 0.73 3.98
N SER A 124 8.30 0.08 3.57
CA SER A 124 9.66 0.41 4.00
C SER A 124 10.26 1.45 3.06
N GLY A 125 10.86 2.48 3.63
CA GLY A 125 11.62 3.48 2.90
C GLY A 125 12.89 2.91 2.27
N SER A 126 13.53 3.72 1.44
CA SER A 126 14.77 3.38 0.76
C SER A 126 15.98 3.37 1.69
N GLN A 127 16.98 2.54 1.36
CA GLN A 127 18.28 2.59 2.02
C GLN A 127 19.25 3.62 1.39
N SER A 128 19.11 3.88 0.10
CA SER A 128 20.10 4.68 -0.65
C SER A 128 19.55 5.46 -1.84
N ALA A 129 18.38 5.10 -2.34
CA ALA A 129 17.75 5.84 -3.42
C ALA A 129 16.95 7.01 -2.83
N ASP A 130 17.14 8.20 -3.38
CA ASP A 130 16.32 9.34 -2.98
C ASP A 130 14.84 9.01 -3.18
N PRO A 131 13.97 9.38 -2.24
CA PRO A 131 12.54 9.34 -2.49
C PRO A 131 12.25 10.12 -3.77
N ASP A 132 11.45 9.55 -4.66
CA ASP A 132 11.12 10.21 -5.95
C ASP A 132 10.61 11.62 -5.74
N LEU A 133 9.87 11.83 -4.68
CA LEU A 133 9.35 13.12 -4.26
C LEU A 133 10.43 14.14 -3.89
N VAL A 134 11.49 13.72 -3.22
CA VAL A 134 12.62 14.60 -2.90
C VAL A 134 13.35 14.96 -4.18
N ARG A 135 13.55 13.99 -5.07
CA ARG A 135 14.16 14.22 -6.38
C ARG A 135 13.33 15.21 -7.22
N ASP A 136 12.02 15.02 -7.29
CA ASP A 136 11.11 15.85 -8.08
C ASP A 136 10.98 17.28 -7.51
N ALA A 137 11.21 17.44 -6.21
CA ALA A 137 11.35 18.74 -5.55
C ALA A 137 12.78 19.36 -5.66
N GLY A 138 13.59 18.88 -6.59
CA GLY A 138 14.95 19.39 -6.81
C GLY A 138 15.96 18.98 -5.73
N GLY A 139 15.69 17.89 -5.01
CA GLY A 139 16.53 17.38 -3.94
C GLY A 139 16.32 18.06 -2.58
N ASP A 140 15.31 18.91 -2.43
CA ASP A 140 14.95 19.56 -1.18
C ASP A 140 13.87 18.76 -0.40
N PRO A 141 14.22 18.09 0.70
CA PRO A 141 13.26 17.31 1.49
C PRO A 141 12.12 18.15 2.08
N TYR A 142 12.38 19.41 2.38
CA TYR A 142 11.36 20.30 2.90
C TYR A 142 10.35 20.68 1.81
N ALA A 143 10.82 21.03 0.62
CA ALA A 143 9.97 21.34 -0.52
C ALA A 143 9.14 20.10 -0.94
N ALA A 144 9.73 18.89 -0.92
CA ALA A 144 9.04 17.63 -1.15
C ALA A 144 7.90 17.43 -0.14
N THR A 145 8.19 17.59 1.16
CA THR A 145 7.19 17.43 2.22
C THR A 145 6.05 18.45 2.07
N GLN A 146 6.37 19.72 1.76
CA GLN A 146 5.35 20.75 1.53
C GLN A 146 4.55 20.46 0.25
N GLY A 147 5.18 19.98 -0.79
CA GLY A 147 4.51 19.53 -2.01
C GLY A 147 3.48 18.45 -1.71
N PHE A 148 3.87 17.44 -0.93
CA PHE A 148 2.99 16.35 -0.51
C PHE A 148 1.81 16.81 0.35
N VAL A 149 2.06 17.68 1.31
CA VAL A 149 0.99 18.29 2.13
C VAL A 149 0.03 19.08 1.25
N ASN A 150 0.56 19.83 0.27
CA ASN A 150 -0.24 20.66 -0.62
C ASN A 150 -1.12 19.85 -1.59
N ILE A 151 -0.68 18.66 -2.03
CA ILE A 151 -1.49 17.77 -2.86
C ILE A 151 -2.29 16.74 -2.04
N GLY A 152 -2.24 16.84 -0.73
CA GLY A 152 -3.02 16.02 0.21
C GLY A 152 -2.46 14.63 0.49
N PHE A 153 -1.39 14.19 -0.16
CA PHE A 153 -0.71 12.96 0.20
C PHE A 153 -0.09 13.11 1.61
N GLY A 154 -0.13 12.05 2.40
CA GLY A 154 0.32 12.12 3.79
C GLY A 154 -0.53 13.01 4.71
N SER A 155 -1.64 13.53 4.21
CA SER A 155 -2.60 14.26 5.01
C SER A 155 -3.47 13.29 5.81
N THR A 156 -3.48 13.42 7.13
CA THR A 156 -4.37 12.66 8.00
C THR A 156 -5.86 12.96 7.75
N VAL A 157 -6.15 14.05 7.05
CA VAL A 157 -7.53 14.40 6.64
C VAL A 157 -7.92 13.66 5.37
N LEU A 158 -7.05 13.61 4.37
CA LEU A 158 -7.34 12.96 3.10
C LEU A 158 -7.08 11.45 3.13
N ASN A 159 -6.04 11.04 3.85
CA ASN A 159 -5.63 9.65 4.00
C ASN A 159 -5.62 9.23 5.50
N PRO A 160 -6.76 9.26 6.19
CA PRO A 160 -6.83 8.97 7.63
C PRO A 160 -6.41 7.53 7.98
N HIS A 161 -6.45 6.64 7.02
CA HIS A 161 -5.99 5.25 7.15
C HIS A 161 -4.46 5.12 7.21
N GLN A 162 -3.72 6.13 6.75
CA GLN A 162 -2.25 6.19 6.86
C GLN A 162 -1.88 6.76 8.25
N THR A 163 -1.56 5.89 9.19
CA THR A 163 -1.30 6.24 10.58
C THR A 163 0.10 6.79 10.82
N TYR A 164 1.02 6.53 9.90
CA TYR A 164 2.37 7.06 9.89
C TYR A 164 2.86 7.24 8.45
N VAL A 165 3.49 8.37 8.17
CA VAL A 165 4.15 8.68 6.90
C VAL A 165 5.46 9.41 7.16
N ASN A 166 6.55 8.97 6.52
CA ASN A 166 7.82 9.68 6.52
C ASN A 166 8.40 9.65 5.09
N LEU A 167 8.60 10.82 4.54
CA LEU A 167 8.88 11.04 3.12
C LEU A 167 10.35 11.33 2.83
N VAL A 168 11.20 11.42 3.86
CA VAL A 168 12.53 12.02 3.70
C VAL A 168 13.69 11.19 4.23
N ASN A 169 13.45 10.25 5.14
CA ASN A 169 14.53 9.54 5.79
C ASN A 169 14.87 8.23 5.06
N PHE A 170 16.15 7.91 4.99
CA PHE A 170 16.63 6.59 4.58
C PHE A 170 16.59 5.60 5.75
N GLY A 171 16.67 4.31 5.44
CA GLY A 171 16.76 3.28 6.46
C GLY A 171 16.22 1.92 6.03
N TYR A 172 15.79 1.13 7.02
CA TYR A 172 15.23 -0.21 6.81
C TYR A 172 14.20 -0.56 7.87
N SER A 173 13.33 -1.51 7.59
CA SER A 173 12.37 -2.03 8.54
C SER A 173 12.86 -3.33 9.19
N VAL A 174 12.59 -3.48 10.47
CA VAL A 174 12.76 -4.74 11.20
C VAL A 174 11.38 -5.25 11.59
N VAL A 175 11.06 -6.47 11.16
CA VAL A 175 9.80 -7.13 11.50
C VAL A 175 10.10 -8.22 12.51
N GLN A 176 9.45 -8.15 13.66
CA GLN A 176 9.49 -9.15 14.72
C GLN A 176 8.10 -9.78 14.84
N VAL A 177 8.06 -11.09 14.86
CA VAL A 177 6.82 -11.86 14.95
C VAL A 177 6.89 -12.80 16.13
N ASP A 178 5.91 -12.73 16.99
CA ASP A 178 5.72 -13.68 18.09
C ASP A 178 4.25 -14.14 18.17
N GLU A 179 3.92 -14.94 19.17
CA GLU A 179 2.55 -15.46 19.33
C GLU A 179 1.51 -14.36 19.58
N CYS A 180 1.92 -13.19 20.06
CA CYS A 180 1.03 -12.13 20.51
C CYS A 180 1.00 -10.94 19.55
N ALA A 181 2.08 -10.67 18.81
CA ALA A 181 2.22 -9.47 18.02
C ALA A 181 3.09 -9.64 16.77
N VAL A 182 2.79 -8.84 15.75
CA VAL A 182 3.73 -8.43 14.69
C VAL A 182 4.16 -7.01 15.00
N THR A 183 5.44 -6.81 15.25
CA THR A 183 6.02 -5.49 15.52
C THR A 183 6.87 -5.07 14.33
N VAL A 184 6.55 -3.93 13.73
CA VAL A 184 7.35 -3.33 12.66
C VAL A 184 8.06 -2.10 13.20
N GLN A 185 9.39 -2.10 13.14
CA GLN A 185 10.22 -0.99 13.57
C GLN A 185 10.86 -0.34 12.35
N PHE A 186 10.54 0.91 12.11
CA PHE A 186 11.20 1.73 11.11
C PHE A 186 12.51 2.28 11.69
N ARG A 187 13.62 1.91 11.08
CA ARG A 187 14.99 2.29 11.47
C ARG A 187 15.52 3.30 10.48
N THR A 188 15.43 4.56 10.81
CA THR A 188 15.96 5.65 10.00
C THR A 188 17.46 5.88 10.30
N VAL A 189 18.22 6.26 9.28
CA VAL A 189 19.65 6.62 9.34
C VAL A 189 19.87 8.04 8.82
#